data_4bfce5212fa1e16f9247376dce9f74b9
#
_entry.id   4bfce5212fa1e16f9247376dce9f74b9
#
_cell.length_a   1.000
_cell.length_b   1.000
_cell.length_c   1.000
_cell.angle_alpha   90.00
_cell.angle_beta   90.00
_cell.angle_gamma   90.00
#
_symmetry.space_group_name_H-M   'P 1'
#
loop_
_entity.id
_entity.type
_entity.pdbx_description
1 polymer ?
#
loop_
_entity_poly.entity_id
_entity_poly.type
_entity_poly.pdbx_seq_one_letter_code
_entity_poly.pdbx_strand_id
1 'polypeptide(L)'
;YKSLHCAIAGKSVAALFSRNSDYSIHFTNLNPRNFNNEPDDYEAEALRAFEADPSVTERYGFAKVGGQSVFRYVSVMKVSENCIECHGGPKGEIDVTGYPKEGWEAGDIAGAVSVVVPTELSFANMNASIVNNVLFFVLLMACMAVVFYVVLSRLVTNPLTNLQESLALVADG
;
A
#
# COMPACT_ATOMS: atom_id res chain seq x y z
N TYR A 1 29.66 -18.99 -15.47
CA TYR A 1 28.74 -18.19 -14.71
C TYR A 1 27.64 -19.12 -14.20
N LYS A 2 27.70 -19.53 -12.92
CA LYS A 2 26.52 -20.14 -12.27
C LYS A 2 25.41 -19.10 -12.30
N SER A 3 24.30 -19.40 -12.94
CA SER A 3 23.16 -18.52 -13.09
C SER A 3 22.75 -17.97 -11.72
N LEU A 4 22.57 -16.65 -11.64
CA LEU A 4 22.07 -16.00 -10.44
C LEU A 4 20.65 -16.52 -10.20
N HIS A 5 20.47 -17.35 -9.18
CA HIS A 5 19.15 -17.89 -8.86
C HIS A 5 18.19 -16.76 -8.55
N CYS A 6 17.02 -16.76 -9.19
CA CYS A 6 16.00 -15.71 -9.07
C CYS A 6 15.61 -15.42 -7.60
N ALA A 7 15.58 -16.46 -6.74
CA ALA A 7 15.31 -16.30 -5.31
C ALA A 7 16.40 -15.49 -4.58
N ILE A 8 17.68 -15.67 -4.94
CA ILE A 8 18.79 -14.91 -4.35
C ILE A 8 18.75 -13.46 -4.82
N ALA A 9 18.51 -13.25 -6.12
CA ALA A 9 18.35 -11.91 -6.69
C ALA A 9 17.17 -11.17 -6.06
N GLY A 10 16.00 -11.80 -5.98
CA GLY A 10 14.80 -11.23 -5.37
C GLY A 10 15.02 -10.82 -3.92
N LYS A 11 15.63 -11.69 -3.11
CA LYS A 11 15.97 -11.39 -1.71
C LYS A 11 16.98 -10.24 -1.59
N SER A 12 17.97 -10.18 -2.46
CA SER A 12 18.98 -9.10 -2.45
C SER A 12 18.33 -7.76 -2.78
N VAL A 13 17.46 -7.72 -3.79
CA VAL A 13 16.69 -6.51 -4.15
C VAL A 13 15.76 -6.11 -3.00
N ALA A 14 15.03 -7.04 -2.41
CA ALA A 14 14.16 -6.80 -1.27
C ALA A 14 14.93 -6.23 -0.07
N ALA A 15 16.10 -6.77 0.25
CA ALA A 15 16.95 -6.30 1.32
C ALA A 15 17.48 -4.87 1.05
N LEU A 16 17.88 -4.56 -0.19
CA LEU A 16 18.30 -3.23 -0.59
C LEU A 16 17.14 -2.23 -0.54
N PHE A 17 15.97 -2.63 -0.99
CA PHE A 17 14.76 -1.81 -0.92
C PHE A 17 14.38 -1.49 0.53
N SER A 18 14.34 -2.50 1.40
CA SER A 18 14.01 -2.32 2.82
C SER A 18 15.03 -1.47 3.60
N ARG A 19 16.29 -1.39 3.12
CA ARG A 19 17.30 -0.50 3.72
C ARG A 19 17.13 0.97 3.32
N ASN A 20 16.53 1.23 2.16
CA ASN A 20 16.39 2.57 1.57
C ASN A 20 14.95 3.10 1.64
N SER A 21 14.06 2.38 2.30
CA SER A 21 12.64 2.76 2.47
C SER A 21 12.14 2.31 3.83
N ASP A 22 11.00 2.84 4.24
CA ASP A 22 10.31 2.42 5.46
C ASP A 22 9.54 1.11 5.28
N TYR A 23 9.54 0.55 4.07
CA TYR A 23 8.88 -0.73 3.78
C TYR A 23 9.81 -1.89 4.10
N SER A 24 9.24 -2.99 4.60
CA SER A 24 9.96 -4.25 4.76
C SER A 24 9.39 -5.30 3.83
N ILE A 25 10.28 -6.00 3.12
CA ILE A 25 9.92 -7.16 2.27
C ILE A 25 10.65 -8.37 2.81
N HIS A 26 9.88 -9.40 3.17
CA HIS A 26 10.39 -10.65 3.74
C HIS A 26 9.92 -11.85 2.92
N PHE A 27 10.87 -12.72 2.57
CA PHE A 27 10.59 -14.02 1.96
C PHE A 27 10.60 -15.06 3.06
N THR A 28 9.49 -15.77 3.23
CA THR A 28 9.28 -16.67 4.36
C THR A 28 8.73 -18.03 3.95
N ASN A 29 8.97 -19.04 4.79
CA ASN A 29 8.44 -20.38 4.64
C ASN A 29 8.32 -21.01 6.04
N LEU A 30 7.37 -21.95 6.25
CA LEU A 30 7.21 -22.64 7.55
C LEU A 30 8.43 -23.48 7.94
N ASN A 31 9.19 -23.98 6.95
CA ASN A 31 10.41 -24.79 7.17
C ASN A 31 11.54 -24.25 6.30
N PRO A 32 12.07 -23.06 6.59
CA PRO A 32 13.07 -22.44 5.73
C PRO A 32 14.45 -23.09 5.90
N ARG A 33 15.23 -23.21 4.80
CA ARG A 33 16.65 -23.61 4.87
C ARG A 33 17.51 -22.58 5.61
N ASN A 34 17.09 -21.32 5.61
CA ASN A 34 17.77 -20.21 6.28
C ASN A 34 16.85 -19.67 7.38
N PHE A 35 17.31 -19.70 8.63
CA PHE A 35 16.57 -19.23 9.80
C PHE A 35 16.10 -17.75 9.67
N ASN A 36 16.82 -16.92 8.92
CA ASN A 36 16.39 -15.54 8.65
C ASN A 36 15.07 -15.44 7.82
N ASN A 37 14.60 -16.57 7.31
CA ASN A 37 13.33 -16.65 6.58
C ASN A 37 12.23 -17.30 7.42
N GLU A 38 12.45 -17.49 8.73
CA GLU A 38 11.40 -17.96 9.63
C GLU A 38 10.25 -16.97 9.67
N PRO A 39 9.00 -17.45 9.59
CA PRO A 39 7.84 -16.57 9.60
C PRO A 39 7.58 -16.02 11.00
N ASP A 40 7.13 -14.77 11.06
CA ASP A 40 6.45 -14.28 12.25
C ASP A 40 5.03 -14.86 12.37
N ASP A 41 4.31 -14.57 13.48
CA ASP A 41 2.99 -15.14 13.74
C ASP A 41 1.99 -14.85 12.62
N TYR A 42 1.99 -13.63 12.06
CA TYR A 42 1.10 -13.24 10.98
C TYR A 42 1.42 -13.99 9.67
N GLU A 43 2.69 -14.13 9.34
CA GLU A 43 3.18 -14.87 8.18
C GLU A 43 2.91 -16.36 8.30
N ALA A 44 3.12 -16.92 9.51
CA ALA A 44 2.84 -18.32 9.79
C ALA A 44 1.34 -18.65 9.65
N GLU A 45 0.46 -17.76 10.13
CA GLU A 45 -0.98 -17.92 9.92
C GLU A 45 -1.36 -17.85 8.44
N ALA A 46 -0.77 -16.93 7.68
CA ALA A 46 -1.02 -16.81 6.25
C ALA A 46 -0.57 -18.08 5.51
N LEU A 47 0.64 -18.56 5.78
CA LEU A 47 1.18 -19.78 5.18
C LEU A 47 0.31 -21.00 5.46
N ARG A 48 -0.14 -21.19 6.72
CA ARG A 48 -1.05 -22.29 7.07
C ARG A 48 -2.40 -22.17 6.35
N ALA A 49 -2.92 -20.94 6.17
CA ALA A 49 -4.15 -20.73 5.42
C ALA A 49 -4.00 -21.10 3.94
N PHE A 50 -2.86 -20.77 3.31
CA PHE A 50 -2.54 -21.14 1.94
C PHE A 50 -2.40 -22.66 1.76
N GLU A 51 -1.81 -23.35 2.76
CA GLU A 51 -1.71 -24.82 2.74
C GLU A 51 -3.07 -25.49 2.93
N ALA A 52 -3.95 -24.91 3.76
CA ALA A 52 -5.27 -25.46 4.03
C ALA A 52 -6.26 -25.27 2.88
N ASP A 53 -6.16 -24.15 2.14
CA ASP A 53 -7.04 -23.82 1.01
C ASP A 53 -6.23 -23.22 -0.14
N PRO A 54 -5.95 -24.00 -1.20
CA PRO A 54 -5.21 -23.53 -2.37
C PRO A 54 -5.87 -22.39 -3.16
N SER A 55 -7.14 -22.07 -2.89
CA SER A 55 -7.82 -20.92 -3.47
C SER A 55 -7.43 -19.59 -2.81
N VAL A 56 -6.94 -19.65 -1.56
CA VAL A 56 -6.42 -18.50 -0.84
C VAL A 56 -4.97 -18.27 -1.28
N THR A 57 -4.72 -17.17 -1.95
CA THR A 57 -3.40 -16.85 -2.51
C THR A 57 -2.77 -15.61 -1.89
N GLU A 58 -3.54 -14.86 -1.11
CA GLU A 58 -3.08 -13.65 -0.44
C GLU A 58 -3.81 -13.43 0.89
N ARG A 59 -3.13 -12.75 1.80
CA ARG A 59 -3.70 -12.28 3.06
C ARG A 59 -3.19 -10.87 3.33
N TYR A 60 -4.08 -9.97 3.70
CA TYR A 60 -3.71 -8.59 4.03
C TYR A 60 -4.57 -8.04 5.16
N GLY A 61 -4.06 -7.01 5.81
CA GLY A 61 -4.77 -6.32 6.88
C GLY A 61 -3.87 -5.39 7.67
N PHE A 62 -4.50 -4.67 8.60
CA PHE A 62 -3.77 -3.84 9.55
C PHE A 62 -3.31 -4.68 10.74
N ALA A 63 -2.08 -4.42 11.19
CA ALA A 63 -1.47 -5.09 12.34
C ALA A 63 -0.61 -4.09 13.12
N LYS A 64 -0.07 -4.54 14.25
CA LYS A 64 0.96 -3.79 14.99
C LYS A 64 2.26 -4.56 14.98
N VAL A 65 3.34 -3.89 14.60
CA VAL A 65 4.70 -4.42 14.62
C VAL A 65 5.56 -3.44 15.43
N GLY A 66 6.18 -3.91 16.52
CA GLY A 66 6.96 -3.05 17.41
C GLY A 66 6.19 -1.88 18.02
N GLY A 67 4.85 -2.00 18.16
CA GLY A 67 3.97 -0.94 18.66
C GLY A 67 3.47 0.04 17.58
N GLN A 68 4.02 0.00 16.37
CA GLN A 68 3.62 0.84 15.24
C GLN A 68 2.49 0.20 14.45
N SER A 69 1.55 1.02 13.96
CA SER A 69 0.50 0.58 13.05
C SER A 69 1.06 0.37 11.66
N VAL A 70 0.84 -0.81 11.10
CA VAL A 70 1.32 -1.20 9.78
C VAL A 70 0.19 -1.83 8.97
N PHE A 71 0.27 -1.70 7.66
CA PHE A 71 -0.48 -2.55 6.74
C PHE A 71 0.43 -3.71 6.32
N ARG A 72 -0.08 -4.93 6.41
CA ARG A 72 0.62 -6.15 6.03
C ARG A 72 -0.06 -6.78 4.82
N TYR A 73 0.77 -7.26 3.89
CA TYR A 73 0.34 -8.02 2.74
C TYR A 73 1.24 -9.25 2.60
N VAL A 74 0.65 -10.42 2.51
CA VAL A 74 1.36 -11.69 2.32
C VAL A 74 0.76 -12.38 1.11
N SER A 75 1.60 -12.73 0.16
CA SER A 75 1.21 -13.46 -1.06
C SER A 75 1.94 -14.78 -1.15
N VAL A 76 1.20 -15.82 -1.53
CA VAL A 76 1.78 -17.16 -1.74
C VAL A 76 2.81 -17.15 -2.87
N MET A 77 3.88 -17.89 -2.68
CA MET A 77 4.90 -18.14 -3.70
C MET A 77 4.86 -19.63 -4.07
N LYS A 78 4.54 -19.92 -5.34
CA LYS A 78 4.46 -21.28 -5.85
C LYS A 78 5.77 -21.72 -6.50
N VAL A 79 6.04 -23.00 -6.40
CA VAL A 79 7.18 -23.65 -7.07
C VAL A 79 6.96 -23.60 -8.58
N SER A 80 7.95 -23.07 -9.30
CA SER A 80 8.00 -23.12 -10.76
C SER A 80 8.99 -24.20 -11.22
N GLU A 81 8.98 -24.53 -12.50
CA GLU A 81 9.92 -25.49 -13.11
C GLU A 81 11.40 -25.15 -12.80
N ASN A 82 11.74 -23.86 -12.73
CA ASN A 82 13.10 -23.42 -12.42
C ASN A 82 13.52 -23.70 -10.96
N CYS A 83 12.57 -24.00 -10.07
CA CYS A 83 12.86 -24.32 -8.67
C CYS A 83 13.23 -25.80 -8.49
N ILE A 84 12.79 -26.66 -9.40
CA ILE A 84 12.88 -28.12 -9.30
C ILE A 84 14.33 -28.60 -9.30
N GLU A 85 15.24 -27.93 -9.98
CA GLU A 85 16.65 -28.28 -10.01
C GLU A 85 17.27 -28.39 -8.59
N CYS A 86 16.89 -27.46 -7.70
CA CYS A 86 17.40 -27.39 -6.34
C CYS A 86 16.43 -27.91 -5.27
N HIS A 87 15.13 -27.89 -5.54
CA HIS A 87 14.10 -28.20 -4.54
C HIS A 87 13.26 -29.44 -4.88
N GLY A 88 13.35 -29.95 -6.12
CA GLY A 88 12.56 -31.08 -6.59
C GLY A 88 13.02 -32.45 -6.06
N GLY A 89 12.55 -33.52 -6.75
CA GLY A 89 12.93 -34.90 -6.37
C GLY A 89 14.34 -35.31 -6.82
N PRO A 90 14.88 -36.38 -6.23
CA PRO A 90 14.35 -37.09 -5.06
C PRO A 90 14.61 -36.35 -3.75
N LYS A 91 13.63 -36.39 -2.84
CA LYS A 91 13.75 -35.78 -1.51
C LYS A 91 14.95 -36.26 -0.73
N GLY A 92 15.72 -35.33 -0.16
CA GLY A 92 16.91 -35.63 0.64
C GLY A 92 18.21 -35.74 -0.18
N GLU A 93 18.14 -35.76 -1.53
CA GLU A 93 19.34 -35.64 -2.35
C GLU A 93 19.99 -34.26 -2.16
N ILE A 94 21.31 -34.23 -2.10
CA ILE A 94 22.03 -32.96 -1.93
C ILE A 94 22.04 -32.21 -3.27
N ASP A 95 21.56 -30.99 -3.26
CA ASP A 95 21.52 -30.11 -4.42
C ASP A 95 22.89 -29.46 -4.70
N VAL A 96 22.94 -28.65 -5.77
CA VAL A 96 24.17 -27.95 -6.19
C VAL A 96 24.65 -26.89 -5.18
N THR A 97 23.83 -26.55 -4.19
CA THR A 97 24.14 -25.59 -3.13
C THR A 97 24.56 -26.25 -1.81
N GLY A 98 24.49 -27.58 -1.75
CA GLY A 98 24.89 -28.39 -0.59
C GLY A 98 23.74 -28.61 0.42
N TYR A 99 22.51 -28.34 0.06
CA TYR A 99 21.34 -28.58 0.90
C TYR A 99 20.53 -29.78 0.41
N PRO A 100 19.85 -30.51 1.31
CA PRO A 100 18.94 -31.56 0.92
C PRO A 100 17.71 -31.00 0.22
N LYS A 101 17.35 -31.58 -0.92
CA LYS A 101 16.13 -31.26 -1.67
C LYS A 101 14.87 -31.59 -0.86
N GLU A 102 13.87 -30.75 -0.94
CA GLU A 102 12.58 -30.92 -0.27
C GLU A 102 11.68 -31.95 -0.97
N GLY A 103 11.92 -32.19 -2.25
CA GLY A 103 11.10 -33.06 -3.08
C GLY A 103 9.84 -32.38 -3.61
N TRP A 104 9.89 -31.06 -3.81
CA TRP A 104 8.75 -30.28 -4.30
C TRP A 104 8.44 -30.57 -5.78
N GLU A 105 7.16 -30.39 -6.12
CA GLU A 105 6.67 -30.44 -7.48
C GLU A 105 6.25 -29.02 -7.95
N ALA A 106 6.13 -28.83 -9.27
CA ALA A 106 5.66 -27.58 -9.82
C ALA A 106 4.21 -27.30 -9.37
N GLY A 107 3.97 -26.11 -8.83
CA GLY A 107 2.68 -25.73 -8.25
C GLY A 107 2.58 -25.84 -6.72
N ASP A 108 3.50 -26.58 -6.08
CA ASP A 108 3.60 -26.63 -4.61
C ASP A 108 3.84 -25.22 -4.03
N ILE A 109 3.53 -25.06 -2.74
CA ILE A 109 3.78 -23.81 -2.02
C ILE A 109 5.26 -23.77 -1.60
N ALA A 110 6.02 -22.88 -2.25
CA ALA A 110 7.43 -22.63 -1.92
C ALA A 110 7.60 -21.74 -0.67
N GLY A 111 6.55 -21.08 -0.26
CA GLY A 111 6.54 -20.11 0.83
C GLY A 111 5.67 -18.90 0.51
N ALA A 112 6.03 -17.75 1.04
CA ALA A 112 5.32 -16.50 0.80
C ALA A 112 6.28 -15.30 0.72
N VAL A 113 5.82 -14.24 0.08
CA VAL A 113 6.40 -12.90 0.14
C VAL A 113 5.52 -12.04 1.04
N SER A 114 6.10 -11.48 2.08
CA SER A 114 5.44 -10.59 3.03
C SER A 114 5.94 -9.18 2.85
N VAL A 115 5.02 -8.22 2.79
CA VAL A 115 5.31 -6.79 2.72
C VAL A 115 4.69 -6.10 3.93
N VAL A 116 5.49 -5.29 4.63
CA VAL A 116 5.06 -4.47 5.76
C VAL A 116 5.19 -3.01 5.38
N VAL A 117 4.08 -2.29 5.48
CA VAL A 117 3.98 -0.87 5.11
C VAL A 117 3.62 -0.07 6.38
N PRO A 118 4.52 0.78 6.90
CA PRO A 118 4.19 1.69 8.00
C PRO A 118 3.10 2.67 7.58
N THR A 119 2.04 2.79 8.38
CA THR A 119 0.88 3.61 8.01
C THR A 119 0.85 4.96 8.71
N GLU A 120 1.60 5.16 9.78
CA GLU A 120 1.57 6.38 10.58
C GLU A 120 1.99 7.62 9.79
N LEU A 121 3.12 7.56 9.07
CA LEU A 121 3.59 8.66 8.22
C LEU A 121 2.64 8.96 7.06
N SER A 122 2.05 7.92 6.46
CA SER A 122 1.10 8.07 5.37
C SER A 122 -0.19 8.76 5.83
N PHE A 123 -0.72 8.40 7.00
CA PHE A 123 -1.90 9.04 7.56
C PHE A 123 -1.62 10.47 8.04
N ALA A 124 -0.46 10.75 8.63
CA ALA A 124 -0.09 12.09 9.05
C ALA A 124 0.03 13.05 7.85
N ASN A 125 0.70 12.64 6.79
CA ASN A 125 0.82 13.41 5.55
C ASN A 125 -0.52 13.60 4.84
N MET A 126 -1.36 12.58 4.83
CA MET A 126 -2.71 12.64 4.25
C MET A 126 -3.59 13.65 5.01
N ASN A 127 -3.60 13.62 6.34
CA ASN A 127 -4.37 14.56 7.15
C ASN A 127 -3.92 16.01 6.93
N ALA A 128 -2.62 16.28 6.89
CA ALA A 128 -2.09 17.61 6.59
C ALA A 128 -2.53 18.10 5.20
N SER A 129 -2.49 17.23 4.21
CA SER A 129 -2.92 17.54 2.85
C SER A 129 -4.42 17.80 2.77
N ILE A 130 -5.25 17.02 3.46
CA ILE A 130 -6.70 17.21 3.53
C ILE A 130 -7.05 18.57 4.17
N VAL A 131 -6.42 18.88 5.30
CA VAL A 131 -6.66 20.18 5.99
C VAL A 131 -6.29 21.35 5.10
N ASN A 132 -5.13 21.32 4.44
CA ASN A 132 -4.71 22.37 3.52
C ASN A 132 -5.67 22.53 2.34
N ASN A 133 -6.13 21.43 1.75
CA ASN A 133 -7.10 21.46 0.65
C ASN A 133 -8.45 22.04 1.11
N VAL A 134 -8.96 21.63 2.27
CA VAL A 134 -10.21 22.17 2.82
C VAL A 134 -10.09 23.67 3.06
N LEU A 135 -9.01 24.14 3.69
CA LEU A 135 -8.77 25.58 3.89
C LEU A 135 -8.72 26.35 2.57
N PHE A 136 -8.05 25.81 1.56
CA PHE A 136 -8.00 26.42 0.23
C PHE A 136 -9.39 26.56 -0.40
N PHE A 137 -10.21 25.50 -0.35
CA PHE A 137 -11.56 25.55 -0.90
C PHE A 137 -12.48 26.51 -0.12
N VAL A 138 -12.37 26.56 1.21
CA VAL A 138 -13.13 27.53 2.03
C VAL A 138 -12.76 28.97 1.66
N LEU A 139 -11.47 29.26 1.50
CA LEU A 139 -10.99 30.58 1.07
C LEU A 139 -11.52 30.95 -0.33
N LEU A 140 -11.44 30.02 -1.26
CA LEU A 140 -11.94 30.20 -2.62
C LEU A 140 -13.44 30.50 -2.64
N MET A 141 -14.23 29.74 -1.88
CA MET A 141 -15.68 29.98 -1.75
C MET A 141 -15.99 31.34 -1.13
N ALA A 142 -15.25 31.77 -0.11
CA ALA A 142 -15.39 33.08 0.49
C ALA A 142 -15.08 34.20 -0.53
N CYS A 143 -13.98 34.09 -1.28
CA CYS A 143 -13.67 35.05 -2.34
C CYS A 143 -14.74 35.10 -3.42
N MET A 144 -15.27 33.96 -3.86
CA MET A 144 -16.36 33.90 -4.83
C MET A 144 -17.64 34.58 -4.31
N ALA A 145 -17.99 34.35 -3.04
CA ALA A 145 -19.15 34.99 -2.41
C ALA A 145 -19.00 36.51 -2.35
N VAL A 146 -17.81 37.02 -2.02
CA VAL A 146 -17.54 38.47 -2.01
C VAL A 146 -17.64 39.04 -3.42
N VAL A 147 -17.05 38.42 -4.44
CA VAL A 147 -17.15 38.87 -5.82
C VAL A 147 -18.60 38.89 -6.28
N PHE A 148 -19.34 37.83 -6.01
CA PHE A 148 -20.77 37.73 -6.33
C PHE A 148 -21.60 38.82 -5.66
N TYR A 149 -21.36 39.07 -4.36
CA TYR A 149 -22.01 40.15 -3.62
C TYR A 149 -21.71 41.52 -4.24
N VAL A 150 -20.45 41.82 -4.57
CA VAL A 150 -20.06 43.10 -5.19
C VAL A 150 -20.69 43.27 -6.58
N VAL A 151 -20.72 42.23 -7.39
CA VAL A 151 -21.35 42.25 -8.71
C VAL A 151 -22.85 42.49 -8.61
N LEU A 152 -23.53 41.73 -7.78
CA LEU A 152 -24.98 41.92 -7.54
C LEU A 152 -25.27 43.30 -7.01
N SER A 153 -24.53 43.79 -6.02
CA SER A 153 -24.74 45.11 -5.44
C SER A 153 -24.58 46.22 -6.47
N ARG A 154 -23.52 46.15 -7.33
CA ARG A 154 -23.24 47.19 -8.31
C ARG A 154 -24.14 47.14 -9.55
N LEU A 155 -24.45 45.94 -10.04
CA LEU A 155 -25.17 45.77 -11.30
C LEU A 155 -26.71 45.71 -11.13
N VAL A 156 -27.16 45.29 -9.97
CA VAL A 156 -28.60 45.05 -9.74
C VAL A 156 -29.14 45.98 -8.62
N THR A 157 -28.58 45.88 -7.42
CA THR A 157 -29.19 46.56 -6.24
C THR A 157 -29.10 48.07 -6.35
N ASN A 158 -27.91 48.63 -6.65
CA ASN A 158 -27.74 50.09 -6.71
C ASN A 158 -28.52 50.74 -7.84
N PRO A 159 -28.57 50.22 -9.09
CA PRO A 159 -29.43 50.80 -10.13
C PRO A 159 -30.92 50.72 -9.80
N LEU A 160 -31.38 49.64 -9.18
CA LEU A 160 -32.80 49.53 -8.77
C LEU A 160 -33.17 50.51 -7.67
N THR A 161 -32.33 50.71 -6.65
CA THR A 161 -32.55 51.74 -5.61
C THR A 161 -32.56 53.12 -6.19
N ASN A 162 -31.66 53.47 -7.11
CA ASN A 162 -31.64 54.78 -7.78
C ASN A 162 -32.90 55.03 -8.63
N LEU A 163 -33.41 54.00 -9.32
CA LEU A 163 -34.68 54.09 -10.05
C LEU A 163 -35.87 54.28 -9.13
N GLN A 164 -35.90 53.58 -8.01
CA GLN A 164 -36.95 53.66 -7.01
C GLN A 164 -37.02 55.06 -6.37
N GLU A 165 -35.86 55.64 -6.03
CA GLU A 165 -35.75 57.00 -5.52
C GLU A 165 -36.20 58.05 -6.57
N SER A 166 -35.78 57.83 -7.83
CA SER A 166 -36.20 58.75 -8.93
C SER A 166 -37.72 58.71 -9.18
N LEU A 167 -38.33 57.53 -9.10
CA LEU A 167 -39.79 57.37 -9.22
C LEU A 167 -40.55 57.95 -8.04
N ALA A 168 -40.02 57.83 -6.83
CA ALA A 168 -40.63 58.43 -5.65
C ALA A 168 -40.67 60.00 -5.73
N LEU A 169 -39.54 60.59 -6.19
CA LEU A 169 -39.46 62.05 -6.42
C LEU A 169 -40.46 62.57 -7.48
N VAL A 170 -40.78 61.80 -8.51
CA VAL A 170 -41.76 62.13 -9.53
C VAL A 170 -43.22 61.94 -9.02
N ALA A 171 -43.43 61.03 -8.05
CA ALA A 171 -44.75 60.76 -7.50
C ALA A 171 -45.21 61.82 -6.44
N ASP A 172 -44.25 62.47 -5.77
CA ASP A 172 -44.48 63.49 -4.75
C ASP A 172 -44.51 64.93 -5.30
N GLY A 173 -44.27 65.21 -6.57
CA GLY A 173 -44.29 66.52 -7.24
C GLY A 173 -45.38 66.61 -8.25
#